data_a6fd37c4dcbe785c6f30db2b2ed1ac1b
#
_entry.id   a6fd37c4dcbe785c6f30db2b2ed1ac1b
#
_cell.length_a   1.000
_cell.length_b   1.000
_cell.length_c   1.000
_cell.angle_alpha   90.00
_cell.angle_beta   90.00
_cell.angle_gamma   90.00
#
_symmetry.space_group_name_H-M   'P 1'
#
loop_
_entity.id
_entity.type
_entity.pdbx_description
1 polymer ?
#
loop_
_entity_poly.entity_id
_entity_poly.type
_entity_poly.pdbx_seq_one_letter_code
_entity_poly.pdbx_strand_id
1 'polypeptide(L)'
;MKLKVHHIGYAVPSIESARTEFESLGWTACSDVTDDESRKVCIQFLKLGDEVVELVAPLTDDSPIKKTLQKGGGTPYHICYEVDSLEEAEADMKARRFLVFKKPAPAPAIGNRRVEWFFSKCNGIVELVEAKQ
;
A
#
# COMPACT_ATOMS: atom_id res chain seq x y z
N MET A 1 11.01 8.06 15.93
CA MET A 1 10.62 7.27 14.75
C MET A 1 11.09 8.01 13.50
N LYS A 2 11.82 7.33 12.67
CA LYS A 2 12.34 7.91 11.43
C LYS A 2 11.59 7.27 10.24
N LEU A 3 10.93 8.10 9.45
CA LEU A 3 10.09 7.64 8.34
C LEU A 3 10.75 7.94 7.00
N LYS A 4 10.64 6.98 6.08
CA LYS A 4 11.01 7.16 4.69
C LYS A 4 9.82 6.71 3.84
N VAL A 5 9.37 7.53 2.89
CA VAL A 5 8.27 7.13 2.02
C VAL A 5 8.71 5.93 1.18
N HIS A 6 7.96 4.85 1.27
CA HIS A 6 8.20 3.64 0.48
C HIS A 6 7.38 3.65 -0.81
N HIS A 7 6.10 3.95 -0.71
CA HIS A 7 5.22 4.05 -1.88
C HIS A 7 3.92 4.75 -1.55
N ILE A 8 3.19 5.12 -2.61
CA ILE A 8 1.82 5.59 -2.51
C ILE A 8 0.94 4.50 -3.11
N GLY A 9 -0.08 4.06 -2.36
CA GLY A 9 -1.01 3.04 -2.80
C GLY A 9 -2.17 3.63 -3.59
N TYR A 10 -2.45 3.05 -4.75
CA TYR A 10 -3.57 3.40 -5.61
C TYR A 10 -4.53 2.23 -5.70
N ALA A 11 -5.78 2.47 -5.30
CA ALA A 11 -6.85 1.51 -5.58
C ALA A 11 -7.23 1.68 -7.05
N VAL A 12 -7.22 0.58 -7.82
CA VAL A 12 -7.53 0.59 -9.25
C VAL A 12 -8.48 -0.55 -9.59
N PRO A 13 -9.34 -0.39 -10.60
CA PRO A 13 -10.28 -1.46 -10.97
C PRO A 13 -9.59 -2.70 -11.56
N SER A 14 -8.48 -2.49 -12.28
CA SER A 14 -7.73 -3.53 -12.98
C SER A 14 -6.28 -3.15 -13.05
N ILE A 15 -5.39 -4.09 -12.72
CA ILE A 15 -3.94 -3.84 -12.82
C ILE A 15 -3.56 -3.50 -14.26
N GLU A 16 -4.00 -4.30 -15.23
CA GLU A 16 -3.63 -4.12 -16.63
C GLU A 16 -4.04 -2.74 -17.18
N SER A 17 -5.30 -2.36 -16.95
CA SER A 17 -5.79 -1.07 -17.41
C SER A 17 -5.08 0.10 -16.75
N ALA A 18 -4.86 0.02 -15.45
CA ALA A 18 -4.17 1.07 -14.71
C ALA A 18 -2.71 1.17 -15.13
N ARG A 19 -2.02 0.03 -15.29
CA ARG A 19 -0.63 0.03 -15.73
C ARG A 19 -0.48 0.71 -17.08
N THR A 20 -1.38 0.43 -18.03
CA THR A 20 -1.34 1.05 -19.35
C THR A 20 -1.43 2.57 -19.26
N GLU A 21 -2.32 3.08 -18.43
CA GLU A 21 -2.46 4.53 -18.24
C GLU A 21 -1.24 5.13 -17.53
N PHE A 22 -0.72 4.49 -16.49
CA PHE A 22 0.49 4.96 -15.83
C PHE A 22 1.70 4.93 -16.76
N GLU A 23 1.82 3.88 -17.58
CA GLU A 23 2.92 3.78 -18.55
C GLU A 23 2.87 4.91 -19.58
N SER A 24 1.67 5.37 -19.95
CA SER A 24 1.52 6.50 -20.87
C SER A 24 2.08 7.81 -20.28
N LEU A 25 2.19 7.89 -18.96
CA LEU A 25 2.77 9.04 -18.26
C LEU A 25 4.26 8.86 -17.96
N GLY A 26 4.84 7.71 -18.33
CA GLY A 26 6.27 7.45 -18.14
C GLY A 26 6.62 6.49 -17.01
N TRP A 27 5.62 5.97 -16.29
CA TRP A 27 5.90 4.97 -15.25
C TRP A 27 6.29 3.64 -15.86
N THR A 28 7.08 2.86 -15.15
CA THR A 28 7.55 1.53 -15.57
C THR A 28 7.29 0.52 -14.47
N ALA A 29 6.75 -0.65 -14.82
CA ALA A 29 6.57 -1.72 -13.85
C ALA A 29 7.93 -2.13 -13.28
N CYS A 30 8.04 -2.18 -11.96
CA CYS A 30 9.26 -2.57 -11.26
C CYS A 30 9.07 -3.82 -10.41
N SER A 31 7.93 -4.50 -10.56
CA SER A 31 7.67 -5.81 -9.96
C SER A 31 6.76 -6.62 -10.86
N ASP A 32 6.71 -7.93 -10.63
CA ASP A 32 5.65 -8.77 -11.20
C ASP A 32 4.34 -8.49 -10.47
N VAL A 33 3.23 -8.94 -11.05
CA VAL A 33 1.93 -8.90 -10.37
C VAL A 33 1.94 -9.97 -9.28
N THR A 34 1.54 -9.59 -8.07
CA THR A 34 1.42 -10.49 -6.93
C THR A 34 -0.03 -10.61 -6.52
N ASP A 35 -0.53 -11.85 -6.40
CA ASP A 35 -1.84 -12.11 -5.82
C ASP A 35 -1.68 -12.28 -4.31
N ASP A 36 -2.32 -11.41 -3.55
CA ASP A 36 -2.36 -11.50 -2.09
C ASP A 36 -3.73 -12.04 -1.69
N GLU A 37 -3.82 -13.35 -1.53
CA GLU A 37 -5.09 -14.02 -1.25
C GLU A 37 -5.64 -13.67 0.13
N SER A 38 -4.77 -13.47 1.10
CA SER A 38 -5.20 -13.12 2.46
C SER A 38 -5.88 -11.76 2.52
N ARG A 39 -5.46 -10.82 1.67
CA ARG A 39 -6.03 -9.48 1.57
C ARG A 39 -7.00 -9.34 0.40
N LYS A 40 -7.11 -10.36 -0.44
CA LYS A 40 -8.03 -10.42 -1.60
C LYS A 40 -7.74 -9.32 -2.62
N VAL A 41 -6.46 -9.05 -2.87
CA VAL A 41 -6.03 -8.03 -3.82
C VAL A 41 -4.92 -8.53 -4.73
N CYS A 42 -4.84 -7.94 -5.94
CA CYS A 42 -3.70 -8.07 -6.84
C CYS A 42 -2.88 -6.81 -6.74
N ILE A 43 -1.57 -6.94 -6.76
CA ILE A 43 -0.65 -5.82 -6.55
C ILE A 43 0.43 -5.81 -7.60
N GLN A 44 0.76 -4.61 -8.11
CA GLN A 44 1.96 -4.40 -8.91
C GLN A 44 2.57 -3.04 -8.59
N PHE A 45 3.89 -2.98 -8.45
CA PHE A 45 4.61 -1.74 -8.22
C PHE A 45 5.10 -1.14 -9.53
N LEU A 46 4.97 0.18 -9.65
CA LEU A 46 5.49 0.94 -10.79
C LEU A 46 6.38 2.06 -10.27
N LYS A 47 7.34 2.46 -11.08
CA LYS A 47 8.35 3.45 -10.72
C LYS A 47 8.44 4.55 -11.77
N LEU A 48 8.60 5.79 -11.30
CA LEU A 48 8.93 6.95 -12.13
C LEU A 48 10.02 7.73 -11.39
N GLY A 49 11.26 7.70 -11.91
CA GLY A 49 12.40 8.24 -11.17
C GLY A 49 12.56 7.49 -9.85
N ASP A 50 12.56 8.21 -8.74
CA ASP A 50 12.66 7.63 -7.40
C ASP A 50 11.28 7.39 -6.76
N GLU A 51 10.21 7.78 -7.44
CA GLU A 51 8.85 7.63 -6.92
C GLU A 51 8.31 6.24 -7.24
N VAL A 52 7.59 5.66 -6.28
CA VAL A 52 6.99 4.33 -6.41
C VAL A 52 5.51 4.42 -6.09
N VAL A 53 4.69 3.82 -6.95
CA VAL A 53 3.26 3.62 -6.68
C VAL A 53 2.98 2.13 -6.61
N GLU A 54 2.01 1.78 -5.78
CA GLU A 54 1.50 0.41 -5.67
C GLU A 54 0.10 0.39 -6.25
N LEU A 55 -0.08 -0.33 -7.35
CA LEU A 55 -1.42 -0.53 -7.91
C LEU A 55 -2.06 -1.70 -7.17
N VAL A 56 -3.26 -1.49 -6.63
CA VAL A 56 -3.98 -2.47 -5.84
C VAL A 56 -5.36 -2.65 -6.43
N ALA A 57 -5.63 -3.84 -7.00
CA ALA A 57 -6.90 -4.16 -7.64
C ALA A 57 -7.60 -5.30 -6.90
N PRO A 58 -8.93 -5.43 -7.01
CA PRO A 58 -9.64 -6.55 -6.41
C PRO A 58 -9.20 -7.87 -7.03
N LEU A 59 -8.87 -8.87 -6.19
CA LEU A 59 -8.61 -10.23 -6.63
C LEU A 59 -9.91 -11.03 -6.71
N THR A 60 -10.85 -10.72 -5.81
CA THR A 60 -12.12 -11.43 -5.69
C THR A 60 -13.27 -10.43 -5.59
N ASP A 61 -14.52 -10.92 -5.83
CA ASP A 61 -15.71 -10.07 -5.78
C ASP A 61 -15.96 -9.46 -4.39
N ASP A 62 -15.49 -10.12 -3.33
CA ASP A 62 -15.63 -9.67 -1.96
C ASP A 62 -14.40 -8.90 -1.43
N SER A 63 -13.51 -8.48 -2.32
CA SER A 63 -12.33 -7.71 -1.92
C SER A 63 -12.69 -6.40 -1.25
N PRO A 64 -12.08 -6.08 -0.09
CA PRO A 64 -12.34 -4.82 0.61
C PRO A 64 -12.00 -3.57 -0.21
N ILE A 65 -11.07 -3.68 -1.18
CA ILE A 65 -10.67 -2.52 -2.00
C ILE A 65 -11.82 -2.02 -2.89
N LYS A 66 -12.84 -2.84 -3.13
CA LYS A 66 -14.01 -2.43 -3.92
C LYS A 66 -14.73 -1.24 -3.30
N LYS A 67 -14.76 -1.13 -1.99
CA LYS A 67 -15.37 0.03 -1.30
C LYS A 67 -14.64 1.32 -1.65
N THR A 68 -13.32 1.27 -1.73
CA THR A 68 -12.50 2.43 -2.10
C THR A 68 -12.78 2.86 -3.54
N LEU A 69 -13.12 1.91 -4.41
CA LEU A 69 -13.40 2.16 -5.82
C LEU A 69 -14.82 2.64 -6.12
N GLN A 70 -15.74 2.55 -5.16
CA GLN A 70 -17.16 2.87 -5.39
C GLN A 70 -17.44 4.30 -5.85
N LYS A 71 -16.52 5.23 -5.60
CA LYS A 71 -16.70 6.63 -5.94
C LYS A 71 -16.23 7.02 -7.35
N GLY A 72 -15.91 6.04 -8.20
CA GLY A 72 -15.70 6.31 -9.60
C GLY A 72 -14.28 6.17 -10.12
N GLY A 73 -13.64 5.04 -9.91
CA GLY A 73 -12.38 4.74 -10.57
C GLY A 73 -11.17 4.78 -9.65
N GLY A 74 -9.99 4.80 -10.27
CA GLY A 74 -8.73 4.74 -9.55
C GLY A 74 -8.49 5.95 -8.66
N THR A 75 -7.94 5.72 -7.47
CA THR A 75 -7.66 6.78 -6.52
C THR A 75 -6.51 6.40 -5.60
N PRO A 76 -5.62 7.36 -5.25
CA PRO A 76 -4.69 7.11 -4.16
C PRO A 76 -5.48 6.91 -2.86
N TYR A 77 -5.03 5.99 -1.99
CA TYR A 77 -5.77 5.73 -0.77
C TYR A 77 -4.89 5.48 0.46
N HIS A 78 -3.56 5.28 0.29
CA HIS A 78 -2.66 5.22 1.42
C HIS A 78 -1.24 5.63 1.04
N ILE A 79 -0.48 6.07 2.04
CA ILE A 79 0.96 6.24 1.93
C ILE A 79 1.60 5.17 2.81
N CYS A 80 2.61 4.49 2.28
CA CYS A 80 3.42 3.54 3.04
C CYS A 80 4.77 4.16 3.38
N TYR A 81 5.13 4.11 4.65
CA TYR A 81 6.44 4.55 5.13
C TYR A 81 7.26 3.34 5.59
N GLU A 82 8.54 3.36 5.29
CA GLU A 82 9.47 2.36 5.81
C GLU A 82 10.00 2.83 7.17
N VAL A 83 10.06 1.88 8.12
CA VAL A 83 10.57 2.11 9.48
C VAL A 83 11.55 1.00 9.84
N ASP A 84 12.47 1.30 10.76
CA ASP A 84 13.45 0.29 11.20
C ASP A 84 12.82 -0.77 12.10
N SER A 85 11.89 -0.38 12.97
CA SER A 85 11.22 -1.28 13.91
C SER A 85 9.75 -0.96 13.99
N LEU A 86 8.90 -1.94 13.66
CA LEU A 86 7.43 -1.77 13.78
C LEU A 86 7.03 -1.58 15.25
N GLU A 87 7.68 -2.25 16.18
CA GLU A 87 7.35 -2.13 17.60
C GLU A 87 7.57 -0.71 18.12
N GLU A 88 8.69 -0.11 17.78
CA GLU A 88 8.97 1.28 18.16
C GLU A 88 8.06 2.27 17.44
N ALA A 89 7.82 2.02 16.15
CA ALA A 89 6.95 2.88 15.36
C ALA A 89 5.50 2.81 15.85
N GLU A 90 5.00 1.62 16.22
CA GLU A 90 3.66 1.48 16.75
C GLU A 90 3.49 2.30 18.02
N ALA A 91 4.46 2.26 18.94
CA ALA A 91 4.41 3.06 20.16
C ALA A 91 4.35 4.56 19.85
N ASP A 92 5.16 5.01 18.89
CA ASP A 92 5.17 6.40 18.45
C ASP A 92 3.83 6.82 17.79
N MET A 93 3.29 5.95 16.93
CA MET A 93 2.03 6.21 16.25
C MET A 93 0.88 6.32 17.25
N LYS A 94 0.83 5.44 18.24
CA LYS A 94 -0.16 5.49 19.31
C LYS A 94 -0.04 6.76 20.16
N ALA A 95 1.18 7.18 20.46
CA ALA A 95 1.42 8.43 21.17
C ALA A 95 0.91 9.64 20.38
N ARG A 96 0.92 9.57 19.06
CA ARG A 96 0.38 10.60 18.17
C ARG A 96 -1.11 10.42 17.89
N ARG A 97 -1.78 9.49 18.57
CA ARG A 97 -3.21 9.21 18.50
C ARG A 97 -3.67 8.60 17.17
N PHE A 98 -2.78 7.94 16.46
CA PHE A 98 -3.19 7.09 15.35
C PHE A 98 -3.80 5.80 15.90
N LEU A 99 -4.83 5.32 15.23
CA LEU A 99 -5.47 4.05 15.58
C LEU A 99 -4.82 2.92 14.81
N VAL A 100 -4.48 1.83 15.48
CA VAL A 100 -4.04 0.60 14.82
C VAL A 100 -5.29 -0.14 14.36
N PHE A 101 -5.44 -0.37 13.05
CA PHE A 101 -6.60 -1.14 12.59
C PHE A 101 -6.24 -2.50 12.00
N LYS A 102 -4.96 -2.74 11.68
CA LYS A 102 -4.47 -4.07 11.35
C LYS A 102 -3.10 -4.29 11.97
N LYS A 103 -2.98 -5.37 12.73
CA LYS A 103 -1.75 -5.77 13.40
C LYS A 103 -0.67 -6.20 12.38
N PRO A 104 0.61 -6.22 12.78
CA PRO A 104 1.67 -6.63 11.88
C PRO A 104 1.42 -7.98 11.22
N ALA A 105 1.63 -8.05 9.92
CA ALA A 105 1.51 -9.26 9.13
C ALA A 105 2.44 -9.18 7.92
N PRO A 106 2.93 -10.32 7.41
CA PRO A 106 3.78 -10.31 6.23
C PRO A 106 3.01 -9.87 4.98
N ALA A 107 3.68 -9.12 4.10
CA ALA A 107 3.12 -8.66 2.84
C ALA A 107 3.84 -9.37 1.68
N PRO A 108 3.18 -10.31 0.99
CA PRO A 108 3.81 -11.06 -0.10
C PRO A 108 4.40 -10.18 -1.19
N ALA A 109 3.73 -9.09 -1.54
CA ALA A 109 4.18 -8.18 -2.60
C ALA A 109 5.47 -7.42 -2.23
N ILE A 110 5.84 -7.39 -0.95
CA ILE A 110 7.04 -6.69 -0.47
C ILE A 110 8.02 -7.70 0.18
N GLY A 111 8.17 -8.86 -0.46
CA GLY A 111 9.12 -9.88 0.02
C GLY A 111 8.80 -10.42 1.41
N ASN A 112 7.52 -10.48 1.78
CA ASN A 112 7.04 -10.92 3.09
C ASN A 112 7.56 -10.08 4.25
N ARG A 113 7.96 -8.86 4.00
CA ARG A 113 8.28 -7.90 5.06
C ARG A 113 6.99 -7.61 5.84
N ARG A 114 7.11 -7.41 7.15
CA ARG A 114 5.94 -7.15 7.98
C ARG A 114 5.43 -5.74 7.72
N VAL A 115 4.10 -5.60 7.63
CA VAL A 115 3.41 -4.31 7.50
C VAL A 115 2.37 -4.19 8.60
N GLU A 116 2.11 -2.96 8.99
CA GLU A 116 1.08 -2.64 9.98
C GLU A 116 0.28 -1.44 9.47
N TRP A 117 -1.01 -1.42 9.76
CA TRP A 117 -1.92 -0.41 9.23
C TRP A 117 -2.49 0.46 10.33
N PHE A 118 -2.50 1.76 10.07
CA PHE A 118 -2.95 2.78 11.00
C PHE A 118 -3.95 3.70 10.32
N PHE A 119 -4.70 4.44 11.14
CA PHE A 119 -5.65 5.42 10.65
C PHE A 119 -5.67 6.64 11.55
N SER A 120 -5.76 7.82 10.95
CA SER A 120 -6.12 9.03 11.65
C SER A 120 -7.08 9.84 10.78
N LYS A 121 -7.86 10.71 11.41
CA LYS A 121 -8.88 11.50 10.72
C LYS A 121 -8.30 12.35 9.59
N CYS A 122 -7.13 12.96 9.80
CA CYS A 122 -6.55 13.86 8.81
C CYS A 122 -5.60 13.18 7.81
N ASN A 123 -4.94 12.10 8.23
CA ASN A 123 -4.03 11.36 7.36
C ASN A 123 -4.73 10.25 6.56
N GLY A 124 -5.89 9.79 7.04
CA GLY A 124 -6.53 8.61 6.47
C GLY A 124 -5.73 7.35 6.80
N ILE A 125 -5.61 6.46 5.82
CA ILE A 125 -4.93 5.18 5.98
C ILE A 125 -3.41 5.36 5.79
N VAL A 126 -2.65 4.86 6.77
CA VAL A 126 -1.18 4.87 6.73
C VAL A 126 -0.70 3.44 6.92
N GLU A 127 0.20 3.02 6.04
CA GLU A 127 0.87 1.73 6.16
C GLU A 127 2.31 1.95 6.60
N LEU A 128 2.80 1.10 7.50
CA LEU A 128 4.21 1.07 7.85
C LEU A 128 4.77 -0.29 7.43
N VAL A 129 5.91 -0.28 6.75
CA VAL A 129 6.63 -1.49 6.38
C VAL A 129 7.97 -1.52 7.13
N GLU A 130 8.27 -2.67 7.73
CA GLU A 130 9.55 -2.86 8.41
C GLU A 130 10.68 -2.97 7.40
N ALA A 131 11.80 -2.32 7.68
CA ALA A 131 12.98 -2.36 6.82
C ALA A 131 13.47 -3.79 6.62
N LYS A 132 14.20 -4.01 5.53
CA LYS A 132 14.84 -5.30 5.27
C LYS A 132 15.84 -5.61 6.37
N GLN A 133 15.80 -6.85 6.84
CA GLN A 133 16.72 -7.34 7.85
C GLN A 133 18.07 -7.73 7.22
#